data_6de7e7e125db079e1f57760aefd77d45
#
_entry.id   6de7e7e125db079e1f57760aefd77d45
#
_cell.length_a   1.000
_cell.length_b   1.000
_cell.length_c   1.000
_cell.angle_alpha   90.00
_cell.angle_beta   90.00
_cell.angle_gamma   90.00
#
_symmetry.space_group_name_H-M   'P 1'
#
loop_
_entity.id
_entity.type
_entity.pdbx_description
1 polymer ?
#
loop_
_entity_poly.entity_id
_entity_poly.type
_entity_poly.pdbx_seq_one_letter_code
_entity_poly.pdbx_strand_id
1 'polypeptide(L)'
;WGMNFWTPQTGKNGDGWQYTYTADKIRGFKQTHQPSPWMNDYGMFSLMPITGEVTFDEEKRASWFSHKAEIAKPYYYRVYLADYDITTEIAPTERAAMFRFTFPQEEMSYVVLDAYDRGSYVQIQPEKNRIVGYTTRNSGGVTKDFKNWFIIDFGSRSFDYTSVTDSKEIFTDRKELKDNHTGAIVGFRTGHRDVVTA
;
A
#
# COMPACT_ATOMS: atom_id res chain seq x y z
N TRP A 1 7.05 -21.89 -3.75
CA TRP A 1 8.14 -20.92 -3.61
C TRP A 1 7.51 -19.61 -3.21
N GLY A 2 7.96 -19.02 -2.11
CA GLY A 2 7.51 -17.71 -1.70
C GLY A 2 8.11 -16.69 -2.66
N MET A 3 7.27 -16.06 -3.48
CA MET A 3 7.69 -14.91 -4.25
C MET A 3 6.97 -13.70 -3.71
N ASN A 4 7.67 -12.98 -2.84
CA ASN A 4 7.19 -11.77 -2.21
C ASN A 4 8.08 -10.62 -2.66
N PHE A 5 7.80 -10.10 -3.83
CA PHE A 5 8.52 -8.98 -4.41
C PHE A 5 7.78 -7.68 -4.12
N TRP A 6 8.51 -6.69 -3.61
CA TRP A 6 7.98 -5.36 -3.35
C TRP A 6 8.67 -4.34 -4.25
N THR A 7 7.89 -3.42 -4.80
CA THR A 7 8.39 -2.39 -5.70
C THR A 7 7.65 -1.06 -5.48
N PRO A 8 8.36 0.09 -5.56
CA PRO A 8 7.66 1.36 -5.71
C PRO A 8 6.85 1.35 -7.00
N GLN A 9 5.61 1.82 -6.91
CA GLN A 9 4.70 1.92 -8.05
C GLN A 9 4.84 3.30 -8.68
N THR A 10 5.41 3.35 -9.86
CA THR A 10 5.54 4.60 -10.64
C THR A 10 4.47 4.73 -11.73
N GLY A 11 3.85 3.64 -12.14
CA GLY A 11 2.70 3.59 -13.03
C GLY A 11 1.36 3.59 -12.30
N LYS A 12 0.27 3.54 -13.05
CA LYS A 12 -1.10 3.56 -12.53
C LYS A 12 -1.71 2.16 -12.45
N ASN A 13 -2.74 2.04 -11.62
CA ASN A 13 -3.69 0.93 -11.61
C ASN A 13 -3.03 -0.45 -11.57
N GLY A 14 -1.94 -0.56 -10.81
CA GLY A 14 -1.19 -1.79 -10.73
C GLY A 14 -0.65 -2.28 -12.07
N ASP A 15 -0.31 -1.36 -12.94
CA ASP A 15 0.35 -1.57 -14.22
C ASP A 15 1.49 -2.59 -14.12
N GLY A 16 1.71 -3.38 -15.17
CA GLY A 16 2.77 -4.38 -15.25
C GLY A 16 4.18 -3.77 -15.17
N TRP A 17 4.36 -2.56 -15.66
CA TRP A 17 5.56 -1.74 -15.48
C TRP A 17 5.54 -1.08 -14.11
N GLN A 18 6.06 -1.76 -13.15
CA GLN A 18 5.91 -1.40 -11.75
C GLN A 18 6.80 -0.25 -11.34
N TYR A 19 8.04 -0.25 -11.83
CA TYR A 19 9.02 0.77 -11.60
C TYR A 19 9.67 1.21 -12.90
N THR A 20 9.55 2.49 -13.21
CA THR A 20 10.22 3.11 -14.34
C THR A 20 11.25 4.10 -13.81
N TYR A 21 12.52 3.89 -14.11
CA TYR A 21 13.63 4.70 -13.58
C TYR A 21 13.52 6.19 -13.90
N THR A 22 12.96 6.53 -15.06
CA THR A 22 12.76 7.94 -15.47
C THR A 22 11.53 8.60 -14.85
N ALA A 23 10.73 7.86 -14.09
CA ALA A 23 9.59 8.44 -13.39
C ALA A 23 10.04 9.22 -12.15
N ASP A 24 9.29 10.23 -11.80
CA ASP A 24 9.57 11.17 -10.72
C ASP A 24 8.57 11.11 -9.57
N LYS A 25 7.54 10.24 -9.69
CA LYS A 25 6.50 10.07 -8.67
C LYS A 25 6.26 8.62 -8.31
N ILE A 26 6.03 8.38 -7.01
CA ILE A 26 5.59 7.11 -6.44
C ILE A 26 4.13 7.24 -6.01
N ARG A 27 3.30 6.23 -6.35
CA ARG A 27 1.86 6.15 -6.04
C ARG A 27 1.52 5.14 -4.96
N GLY A 28 2.50 4.34 -4.57
CA GLY A 28 2.41 3.30 -3.56
C GLY A 28 3.59 2.36 -3.60
N PHE A 29 3.63 1.44 -2.66
CA PHE A 29 4.57 0.33 -2.61
C PHE A 29 3.78 -0.94 -2.82
N LYS A 30 3.99 -1.58 -3.96
CA LYS A 30 3.17 -2.67 -4.47
C LYS A 30 3.80 -4.02 -4.19
N GLN A 31 3.01 -4.92 -3.62
CA GLN A 31 3.36 -6.33 -3.53
C GLN A 31 3.05 -7.02 -4.85
N THR A 32 3.95 -7.87 -5.29
CA THR A 32 3.78 -8.69 -6.49
C THR A 32 4.45 -10.04 -6.30
N HIS A 33 3.97 -11.06 -7.00
CA HIS A 33 4.53 -12.40 -6.95
C HIS A 33 5.55 -12.65 -8.06
N GLN A 34 5.44 -11.88 -9.14
CA GLN A 34 6.28 -12.05 -10.30
C GLN A 34 6.51 -10.69 -10.98
N PRO A 35 7.74 -10.17 -10.99
CA PRO A 35 8.04 -8.89 -11.64
C PRO A 35 8.02 -9.04 -13.17
N SER A 36 6.85 -9.29 -13.74
CA SER A 36 6.66 -9.43 -15.17
C SER A 36 5.86 -8.26 -15.74
N PRO A 37 6.42 -7.46 -16.63
CA PRO A 37 5.70 -6.37 -17.27
C PRO A 37 4.59 -6.84 -18.21
N TRP A 38 4.65 -8.09 -18.68
CA TRP A 38 3.72 -8.64 -19.65
C TRP A 38 2.44 -9.21 -19.04
N MET A 39 2.56 -9.70 -17.84
CA MET A 39 1.52 -10.53 -17.24
C MET A 39 1.02 -9.92 -15.95
N ASN A 40 0.55 -8.70 -15.94
CA ASN A 40 -0.06 -8.17 -14.72
C ASN A 40 -0.25 -9.25 -13.67
N ASP A 41 0.53 -9.22 -12.66
CA ASP A 41 0.73 -10.28 -11.70
C ASP A 41 -0.55 -10.76 -10.97
N TYR A 42 -0.39 -11.76 -10.14
CA TYR A 42 -1.46 -12.39 -9.38
C TYR A 42 -1.56 -11.76 -7.99
N GLY A 43 -2.76 -11.31 -7.65
CA GLY A 43 -3.10 -10.93 -6.28
C GLY A 43 -2.32 -9.74 -5.72
N MET A 44 -2.27 -8.66 -6.46
CA MET A 44 -1.55 -7.45 -6.09
C MET A 44 -2.32 -6.58 -5.10
N PHE A 45 -1.58 -5.91 -4.23
CA PHE A 45 -2.05 -4.77 -3.45
C PHE A 45 -0.89 -3.80 -3.20
N SER A 46 -1.19 -2.58 -2.76
CA SER A 46 -0.16 -1.61 -2.42
C SER A 46 -0.47 -0.84 -1.14
N LEU A 47 0.58 -0.31 -0.52
CA LEU A 47 0.51 0.61 0.60
C LEU A 47 1.09 1.95 0.20
N MET A 48 0.44 3.06 0.58
CA MET A 48 0.96 4.41 0.39
C MET A 48 0.77 5.23 1.66
N PRO A 49 1.85 5.69 2.31
CA PRO A 49 1.74 6.64 3.42
C PRO A 49 1.53 8.04 2.86
N ILE A 50 0.61 8.80 3.47
CA ILE A 50 0.31 10.19 3.12
C ILE A 50 0.07 11.03 4.37
N THR A 51 0.17 12.35 4.24
CA THR A 51 -0.23 13.34 5.24
C THR A 51 -1.23 14.33 4.66
N GLY A 52 -1.93 15.07 5.50
CA GLY A 52 -2.85 16.12 5.08
C GLY A 52 -4.22 15.59 4.64
N GLU A 53 -4.63 15.84 3.43
CA GLU A 53 -5.97 15.45 2.94
C GLU A 53 -6.07 13.96 2.65
N VAL A 54 -7.14 13.33 3.15
CA VAL A 54 -7.45 11.92 2.87
C VAL A 54 -7.81 11.74 1.40
N THR A 55 -7.07 10.92 0.69
CA THR A 55 -7.35 10.58 -0.71
C THR A 55 -7.02 9.14 -1.05
N PHE A 56 -7.88 8.52 -1.85
CA PHE A 56 -7.62 7.19 -2.42
C PHE A 56 -7.14 7.26 -3.88
N ASP A 57 -7.34 8.38 -4.54
CA ASP A 57 -6.96 8.59 -5.94
C ASP A 57 -5.44 8.49 -6.13
N GLU A 58 -5.00 7.63 -7.05
CA GLU A 58 -3.58 7.34 -7.31
C GLU A 58 -2.77 8.55 -7.76
N GLU A 59 -3.37 9.49 -8.51
CA GLU A 59 -2.67 10.69 -8.96
C GLU A 59 -2.55 11.72 -7.85
N LYS A 60 -3.61 11.88 -7.05
CA LYS A 60 -3.62 12.82 -5.94
C LYS A 60 -2.69 12.39 -4.81
N ARG A 61 -2.60 11.05 -4.55
CA ARG A 61 -1.71 10.50 -3.53
C ARG A 61 -0.25 10.32 -4.00
N ALA A 62 0.04 10.55 -5.29
CA ALA A 62 1.38 10.39 -5.83
C ALA A 62 2.34 11.42 -5.24
N SER A 63 3.52 10.99 -4.82
CA SER A 63 4.55 11.86 -4.26
C SER A 63 5.80 11.88 -5.10
N TRP A 64 6.39 13.06 -5.25
CA TRP A 64 7.72 13.23 -5.82
C TRP A 64 8.77 12.50 -4.99
N PHE A 65 9.75 11.92 -5.65
CA PHE A 65 10.93 11.33 -5.04
C PHE A 65 12.19 11.61 -5.87
N SER A 66 13.35 11.36 -5.27
CA SER A 66 14.63 11.52 -5.95
C SER A 66 15.48 10.28 -5.77
N HIS A 67 16.09 9.77 -6.83
CA HIS A 67 17.06 8.68 -6.79
C HIS A 67 18.27 8.98 -5.92
N LYS A 68 18.60 10.26 -5.68
CA LYS A 68 19.66 10.65 -4.74
C LYS A 68 19.33 10.36 -3.27
N ALA A 69 18.01 10.27 -2.97
CA ALA A 69 17.50 9.94 -1.63
C ALA A 69 16.92 8.52 -1.57
N GLU A 70 17.14 7.72 -2.61
CA GLU A 70 16.68 6.34 -2.73
C GLU A 70 17.81 5.36 -2.40
N ILE A 71 17.49 4.31 -1.67
CA ILE A 71 18.37 3.16 -1.44
C ILE A 71 17.62 1.91 -1.89
N ALA A 72 18.13 1.23 -2.93
CA ALA A 72 17.56 -0.01 -3.43
C ALA A 72 18.57 -1.13 -3.30
N LYS A 73 18.24 -2.15 -2.51
CA LYS A 73 18.99 -3.39 -2.33
C LYS A 73 18.03 -4.58 -2.39
N PRO A 74 18.47 -5.78 -2.72
CA PRO A 74 17.60 -6.95 -2.80
C PRO A 74 16.78 -7.24 -1.52
N TYR A 75 17.28 -6.82 -0.37
CA TYR A 75 16.70 -7.08 0.95
C TYR A 75 16.24 -5.82 1.69
N TYR A 76 16.37 -4.63 1.06
CA TYR A 76 16.02 -3.35 1.70
C TYR A 76 15.80 -2.25 0.68
N TYR A 77 14.69 -1.57 0.83
CA TYR A 77 14.36 -0.38 0.06
C TYR A 77 14.10 0.79 1.00
N ARG A 78 14.56 1.98 0.63
CA ARG A 78 14.27 3.23 1.34
C ARG A 78 14.09 4.36 0.34
N VAL A 79 13.08 5.21 0.58
CA VAL A 79 12.85 6.42 -0.21
C VAL A 79 12.24 7.52 0.66
N TYR A 80 12.51 8.77 0.28
CA TYR A 80 11.85 9.95 0.83
C TYR A 80 10.76 10.44 -0.12
N LEU A 81 9.54 10.56 0.40
CA LEU A 81 8.36 11.06 -0.30
C LEU A 81 8.22 12.55 -0.03
N ALA A 82 8.59 13.37 -1.02
CA ALA A 82 8.82 14.80 -0.83
C ALA A 82 7.53 15.60 -0.56
N ASP A 83 6.40 15.20 -1.16
CA ASP A 83 5.13 15.92 -0.97
C ASP A 83 4.53 15.70 0.43
N TYR A 84 4.97 14.68 1.16
CA TYR A 84 4.44 14.30 2.46
C TYR A 84 5.45 14.38 3.60
N ASP A 85 6.70 14.70 3.32
CA ASP A 85 7.82 14.65 4.29
C ASP A 85 7.92 13.29 4.99
N ILE A 86 7.71 12.20 4.26
CA ILE A 86 7.71 10.84 4.80
C ILE A 86 8.92 10.06 4.30
N THR A 87 9.63 9.40 5.20
CA THR A 87 10.58 8.35 4.82
C THR A 87 9.91 7.00 4.91
N THR A 88 9.92 6.25 3.82
CA THR A 88 9.42 4.87 3.76
C THR A 88 10.58 3.91 3.62
N GLU A 89 10.59 2.86 4.44
CA GLU A 89 11.55 1.77 4.40
C GLU A 89 10.82 0.43 4.32
N ILE A 90 11.37 -0.50 3.54
CA ILE A 90 10.79 -1.83 3.31
C ILE A 90 11.89 -2.88 3.42
N ALA A 91 11.67 -3.90 4.23
CA ALA A 91 12.52 -5.08 4.33
C ALA A 91 11.68 -6.34 4.05
N PRO A 92 11.75 -6.90 2.84
CA PRO A 92 10.99 -8.10 2.47
C PRO A 92 11.65 -9.37 2.97
N THR A 93 10.80 -10.38 3.20
CA THR A 93 11.18 -11.78 3.38
C THR A 93 10.49 -12.63 2.31
N GLU A 94 10.56 -13.95 2.38
CA GLU A 94 9.91 -14.82 1.39
C GLU A 94 8.39 -14.66 1.32
N ARG A 95 7.73 -14.30 2.42
CA ARG A 95 6.25 -14.26 2.51
C ARG A 95 5.69 -13.07 3.24
N ALA A 96 6.54 -12.22 3.77
CA ALA A 96 6.15 -11.02 4.51
C ALA A 96 7.10 -9.87 4.19
N ALA A 97 6.72 -8.66 4.57
CA ALA A 97 7.61 -7.51 4.55
C ALA A 97 7.38 -6.67 5.80
N MET A 98 8.44 -6.09 6.32
CA MET A 98 8.33 -5.07 7.34
C MET A 98 8.39 -3.70 6.67
N PHE A 99 7.37 -2.90 6.90
CA PHE A 99 7.35 -1.49 6.56
C PHE A 99 7.68 -0.65 7.77
N ARG A 100 8.40 0.44 7.53
CA ARG A 100 8.60 1.51 8.50
C ARG A 100 8.34 2.85 7.81
N PHE A 101 7.33 3.54 8.28
CA PHE A 101 6.98 4.89 7.86
C PHE A 101 7.41 5.87 8.94
N THR A 102 8.32 6.79 8.61
CA THR A 102 8.69 7.89 9.49
C THR A 102 7.94 9.13 9.05
N PHE A 103 6.97 9.54 9.85
CA PHE A 103 6.07 10.67 9.58
C PHE A 103 6.61 11.98 10.16
N PRO A 104 6.26 13.14 9.56
CA PRO A 104 6.39 14.44 10.19
C PRO A 104 5.41 14.60 11.35
N GLN A 105 5.47 15.73 12.02
CA GLN A 105 4.45 16.10 13.00
C GLN A 105 3.18 16.58 12.28
N GLU A 106 2.12 15.79 12.39
CA GLU A 106 0.83 16.09 11.76
C GLU A 106 -0.33 15.73 12.70
N GLU A 107 -1.42 16.48 12.57
CA GLU A 107 -2.66 16.14 13.27
C GLU A 107 -3.15 14.76 12.86
N MET A 108 -3.04 14.45 11.55
CA MET A 108 -3.37 13.15 10.99
C MET A 108 -2.43 12.75 9.85
N SER A 109 -1.82 11.61 9.99
CA SER A 109 -1.07 10.88 8.96
C SER A 109 -1.79 9.59 8.62
N TYR A 110 -1.68 9.11 7.39
CA TYR A 110 -2.46 7.96 6.94
C TYR A 110 -1.61 6.93 6.22
N VAL A 111 -2.06 5.68 6.27
CA VAL A 111 -1.62 4.62 5.37
C VAL A 111 -2.83 4.18 4.54
N VAL A 112 -2.69 4.32 3.23
CA VAL A 112 -3.69 3.92 2.24
C VAL A 112 -3.33 2.54 1.72
N LEU A 113 -4.22 1.57 1.91
CA LEU A 113 -4.16 0.26 1.27
C LEU A 113 -5.04 0.29 0.02
N ASP A 114 -4.48 -0.08 -1.12
CA ASP A 114 -5.19 -0.26 -2.39
C ASP A 114 -5.12 -1.73 -2.80
N ALA A 115 -6.27 -2.41 -2.84
CA ALA A 115 -6.36 -3.82 -3.21
C ALA A 115 -6.71 -4.03 -4.69
N TYR A 116 -6.69 -2.95 -5.46
CA TYR A 116 -6.93 -2.88 -6.91
C TYR A 116 -8.25 -3.47 -7.40
N ASP A 117 -8.47 -3.34 -8.70
CA ASP A 117 -9.65 -3.79 -9.44
C ASP A 117 -9.67 -5.32 -9.70
N ARG A 118 -10.73 -5.78 -10.33
CA ARG A 118 -11.07 -7.17 -10.66
C ARG A 118 -11.47 -8.04 -9.47
N GLY A 119 -11.98 -7.40 -8.42
CA GLY A 119 -12.53 -8.04 -7.24
C GLY A 119 -11.56 -8.04 -6.06
N SER A 120 -11.97 -7.39 -5.00
CA SER A 120 -11.21 -7.33 -3.76
C SER A 120 -12.13 -7.21 -2.53
N TYR A 121 -11.58 -7.50 -1.38
CA TYR A 121 -12.21 -7.38 -0.08
C TYR A 121 -11.22 -6.84 0.92
N VAL A 122 -11.65 -5.92 1.75
CA VAL A 122 -10.88 -5.38 2.87
C VAL A 122 -11.74 -5.34 4.13
N GLN A 123 -11.12 -5.61 5.27
CA GLN A 123 -11.72 -5.45 6.61
C GLN A 123 -10.70 -4.83 7.54
N ILE A 124 -11.06 -3.72 8.17
CA ILE A 124 -10.27 -3.10 9.24
C ILE A 124 -10.73 -3.70 10.56
N GLN A 125 -9.79 -4.19 11.37
CA GLN A 125 -10.00 -4.72 12.71
C GLN A 125 -9.29 -3.81 13.73
N PRO A 126 -9.94 -2.72 14.17
CA PRO A 126 -9.29 -1.72 15.03
C PRO A 126 -8.82 -2.29 16.37
N GLU A 127 -9.56 -3.25 16.92
CA GLU A 127 -9.24 -3.93 18.18
C GLU A 127 -7.97 -4.80 18.11
N LYS A 128 -7.51 -5.08 16.89
CA LYS A 128 -6.28 -5.84 16.61
C LYS A 128 -5.24 -5.02 15.87
N ASN A 129 -5.48 -3.73 15.67
CA ASN A 129 -4.62 -2.80 14.93
C ASN A 129 -4.19 -3.35 13.56
N ARG A 130 -5.11 -3.96 12.81
CA ARG A 130 -4.76 -4.59 11.53
C ARG A 130 -5.83 -4.44 10.46
N ILE A 131 -5.42 -4.64 9.22
CA ILE A 131 -6.28 -4.77 8.05
C ILE A 131 -6.11 -6.19 7.53
N VAL A 132 -7.20 -6.87 7.23
CA VAL A 132 -7.20 -8.15 6.53
C VAL A 132 -7.96 -8.02 5.22
N GLY A 133 -7.56 -8.78 4.21
CA GLY A 133 -8.25 -8.71 2.94
C GLY A 133 -7.76 -9.74 1.94
N TYR A 134 -8.34 -9.68 0.76
CA TYR A 134 -7.87 -10.45 -0.39
C TYR A 134 -8.12 -9.69 -1.68
N THR A 135 -7.37 -10.05 -2.70
CA THR A 135 -7.61 -9.65 -4.08
C THR A 135 -7.73 -10.88 -4.97
N THR A 136 -8.62 -10.81 -5.95
CA THR A 136 -8.84 -11.87 -6.94
C THR A 136 -8.20 -11.53 -8.29
N ARG A 137 -7.55 -10.37 -8.39
CA ARG A 137 -6.88 -9.94 -9.62
C ARG A 137 -5.84 -10.96 -10.06
N ASN A 138 -5.92 -11.37 -11.33
CA ASN A 138 -4.98 -12.32 -11.94
C ASN A 138 -4.95 -12.15 -13.46
N SER A 139 -3.93 -12.74 -14.09
CA SER A 139 -3.73 -12.72 -15.55
C SER A 139 -4.28 -13.96 -16.25
N GLY A 140 -5.01 -14.81 -15.54
CA GLY A 140 -5.54 -16.08 -16.05
C GLY A 140 -4.74 -17.30 -15.58
N GLY A 141 -5.22 -18.50 -15.89
CA GLY A 141 -4.54 -19.75 -15.51
C GLY A 141 -4.64 -20.15 -14.03
N VAL A 142 -5.51 -19.47 -13.26
CA VAL A 142 -5.78 -19.78 -11.86
C VAL A 142 -7.14 -20.47 -11.68
N THR A 143 -7.38 -21.04 -10.50
CA THR A 143 -8.70 -21.60 -10.13
C THR A 143 -9.76 -20.50 -10.04
N LYS A 144 -11.05 -20.85 -10.19
CA LYS A 144 -12.16 -19.90 -10.16
C LYS A 144 -12.31 -19.16 -8.82
N ASP A 145 -11.85 -19.76 -7.76
CA ASP A 145 -11.90 -19.25 -6.39
C ASP A 145 -10.57 -18.66 -5.93
N PHE A 146 -9.65 -18.37 -6.86
CA PHE A 146 -8.36 -17.76 -6.55
C PHE A 146 -8.51 -16.50 -5.71
N LYS A 147 -7.77 -16.44 -4.62
CA LYS A 147 -7.63 -15.27 -3.74
C LYS A 147 -6.20 -15.19 -3.23
N ASN A 148 -5.59 -14.04 -3.37
CA ASN A 148 -4.40 -13.71 -2.61
C ASN A 148 -4.81 -13.01 -1.33
N TRP A 149 -4.68 -13.68 -0.19
CA TRP A 149 -4.98 -13.14 1.13
C TRP A 149 -3.78 -12.37 1.67
N PHE A 150 -4.06 -11.26 2.34
CA PHE A 150 -3.06 -10.47 3.05
C PHE A 150 -3.54 -10.05 4.44
N ILE A 151 -2.58 -9.80 5.31
CA ILE A 151 -2.78 -9.17 6.61
C ILE A 151 -1.74 -8.06 6.72
N ILE A 152 -2.18 -6.85 7.04
CA ILE A 152 -1.34 -5.71 7.37
C ILE A 152 -1.51 -5.46 8.86
N ASP A 153 -0.47 -5.73 9.63
CA ASP A 153 -0.48 -5.66 11.10
C ASP A 153 0.35 -4.46 11.58
N PHE A 154 -0.28 -3.53 12.26
CA PHE A 154 0.36 -2.31 12.77
C PHE A 154 0.87 -2.47 14.23
N GLY A 155 0.97 -3.70 14.72
CA GLY A 155 1.48 -4.02 16.05
C GLY A 155 0.65 -3.38 17.16
N SER A 156 1.29 -2.62 18.02
CA SER A 156 0.61 -1.92 19.12
C SER A 156 0.04 -0.55 18.74
N ARG A 157 0.20 -0.11 17.50
CA ARG A 157 -0.25 1.21 17.05
C ARG A 157 -1.74 1.21 16.75
N SER A 158 -2.54 1.82 17.61
CA SER A 158 -3.98 1.97 17.40
C SER A 158 -4.30 3.02 16.35
N PHE A 159 -5.45 2.85 15.69
CA PHE A 159 -5.94 3.77 14.68
C PHE A 159 -6.76 4.91 15.29
N ASP A 160 -6.43 6.14 14.95
CA ASP A 160 -7.22 7.34 15.26
C ASP A 160 -8.29 7.61 14.19
N TYR A 161 -8.09 7.05 12.98
CA TYR A 161 -9.00 7.15 11.85
C TYR A 161 -9.08 5.84 11.09
N THR A 162 -10.28 5.49 10.60
CA THR A 162 -10.49 4.31 9.75
C THR A 162 -11.57 4.58 8.72
N SER A 163 -11.33 4.18 7.49
CA SER A 163 -12.33 4.17 6.43
C SER A 163 -12.04 3.07 5.40
N VAL A 164 -13.08 2.66 4.69
CA VAL A 164 -12.97 1.79 3.50
C VAL A 164 -13.50 2.54 2.29
N THR A 165 -13.11 2.11 1.09
CA THR A 165 -13.50 2.77 -0.16
C THR A 165 -13.73 1.77 -1.29
N ASP A 166 -14.66 2.11 -2.20
CA ASP A 166 -14.91 1.41 -3.47
C ASP A 166 -14.22 2.09 -4.66
N SER A 167 -13.21 2.91 -4.41
CA SER A 167 -12.51 3.78 -5.36
C SER A 167 -13.27 5.03 -5.83
N LYS A 168 -14.55 5.15 -5.52
CA LYS A 168 -15.39 6.32 -5.87
C LYS A 168 -15.73 7.14 -4.64
N GLU A 169 -16.05 6.45 -3.55
CA GLU A 169 -16.51 7.04 -2.29
C GLU A 169 -15.72 6.45 -1.12
N ILE A 170 -15.50 7.27 -0.09
CA ILE A 170 -14.85 6.90 1.16
C ILE A 170 -15.91 6.77 2.26
N PHE A 171 -16.02 5.58 2.87
CA PHE A 171 -16.99 5.25 3.90
C PHE A 171 -16.31 5.18 5.27
N THR A 172 -16.64 6.11 6.15
CA THR A 172 -16.12 6.17 7.53
C THR A 172 -16.96 5.37 8.53
N ASP A 173 -18.19 5.06 8.16
CA ASP A 173 -19.17 4.31 8.95
C ASP A 173 -19.03 2.78 8.82
N ARG A 174 -18.18 2.32 7.91
CA ARG A 174 -17.96 0.89 7.62
C ARG A 174 -16.55 0.48 7.99
N LYS A 175 -16.41 -0.80 8.36
CA LYS A 175 -15.11 -1.42 8.66
C LYS A 175 -14.72 -2.48 7.63
N GLU A 176 -15.64 -2.86 6.74
CA GLU A 176 -15.38 -3.82 5.68
C GLU A 176 -16.10 -3.45 4.39
N LEU A 177 -15.52 -3.86 3.29
CA LEU A 177 -16.10 -3.68 1.97
C LEU A 177 -15.61 -4.79 1.03
N LYS A 178 -16.54 -5.25 0.19
CA LYS A 178 -16.24 -6.15 -0.92
C LYS A 178 -16.85 -5.58 -2.19
N ASP A 179 -16.00 -5.30 -3.17
CA ASP A 179 -16.42 -4.71 -4.44
C ASP A 179 -15.40 -5.07 -5.54
N ASN A 180 -15.60 -4.51 -6.74
CA ASN A 180 -14.65 -4.65 -7.84
C ASN A 180 -13.29 -4.04 -7.52
N HIS A 181 -13.23 -2.89 -6.85
CA HIS A 181 -12.02 -2.20 -6.44
C HIS A 181 -12.22 -1.64 -5.03
N THR A 182 -11.53 -2.23 -4.05
CA THR A 182 -11.63 -1.77 -2.66
C THR A 182 -10.29 -1.30 -2.13
N GLY A 183 -10.37 -0.45 -1.12
CA GLY A 183 -9.23 -0.01 -0.33
C GLY A 183 -9.62 0.24 1.12
N ALA A 184 -8.59 0.43 1.93
CA ALA A 184 -8.73 0.82 3.33
C ALA A 184 -7.77 1.96 3.65
N ILE A 185 -8.19 2.89 4.50
CA ILE A 185 -7.37 4.00 4.95
C ILE A 185 -7.40 3.98 6.48
N VAL A 186 -6.23 3.89 7.08
CA VAL A 186 -6.05 4.00 8.52
C VAL A 186 -5.19 5.21 8.84
N GLY A 187 -5.53 5.93 9.89
CA GLY A 187 -4.88 7.18 10.26
C GLY A 187 -4.37 7.18 11.69
N PHE A 188 -3.37 8.01 11.92
CA PHE A 188 -2.62 8.15 13.16
C PHE A 188 -2.34 9.62 13.45
N ARG A 189 -2.42 10.04 14.68
CA ARG A 189 -1.82 11.30 15.13
C ARG A 189 -0.33 11.08 15.25
N THR A 190 0.47 11.90 14.59
CA THR A 190 1.93 11.72 14.56
C THR A 190 2.66 12.92 15.16
N GLY A 191 3.66 12.62 16.00
CA GLY A 191 4.65 13.59 16.47
C GLY A 191 5.80 13.74 15.47
N HIS A 192 6.78 14.58 15.83
CA HIS A 192 7.95 14.79 15.00
C HIS A 192 8.76 13.50 14.84
N ARG A 193 8.95 13.04 13.62
CA ARG A 193 9.62 11.78 13.26
C ARG A 193 9.01 10.55 13.93
N ASP A 194 7.69 10.56 14.10
CA ASP A 194 6.97 9.40 14.64
C ASP A 194 7.04 8.22 13.65
N VAL A 195 7.22 7.03 14.20
CA VAL A 195 7.41 5.81 13.43
C VAL A 195 6.17 4.93 13.53
N VAL A 196 5.60 4.61 12.38
CA VAL A 196 4.55 3.58 12.24
C VAL A 196 5.14 2.40 11.47
N THR A 197 5.00 1.21 12.02
CA THR A 197 5.41 -0.04 11.35
C THR A 197 4.20 -0.85 10.92
N ALA A 198 4.34 -1.61 9.85
CA ALA A 198 3.31 -2.52 9.35
C ALA A 198 3.93 -3.78 8.73
#